data_6d86fb5a2b32624e7010484b9fb93958
#
_entry.id   6d86fb5a2b32624e7010484b9fb93958
#
_cell.length_a   1.000
_cell.length_b   1.000
_cell.length_c   1.000
_cell.angle_alpha   90.00
_cell.angle_beta   90.00
_cell.angle_gamma   90.00
#
_symmetry.space_group_name_H-M   'P 1'
#
loop_
_entity.id
_entity.type
_entity.pdbx_description
1 polymer ?
#
loop_
_entity_poly.entity_id
_entity_poly.type
_entity_poly.pdbx_seq_one_letter_code
_entity_poly.pdbx_strand_id
1 'polypeptide(L)'
;VEYINRLIGALAGLACVIALFFSFGYRKENKKLIFLSFLICLLMGFQAWLGKTVVDSVLNPYKITTHMLAALLIVAVQLFVIYSVQEKLKTTAFNAEFKWAVVAALGLTIAQIIFGTQVRESVDTIVESGLPKEVWLQNPKGGFYMHRSFSIVVLFTNLFLFWRNRELKLGFKRINWIMGLLCLEILSGITMYYFNFPFGS
;
A
#
# COMPACT_ATOMS: atom_id res chain seq x y z
N VAL A 1 19.34 2.86 -6.62
CA VAL A 1 18.03 2.58 -5.99
C VAL A 1 17.41 1.31 -6.57
N GLU A 2 17.34 1.14 -7.90
CA GLU A 2 16.70 0.00 -8.57
C GLU A 2 17.28 -1.36 -8.17
N TYR A 3 18.62 -1.49 -8.14
CA TYR A 3 19.30 -2.73 -7.73
C TYR A 3 18.93 -3.15 -6.29
N ILE A 4 18.91 -2.20 -5.36
CA ILE A 4 18.56 -2.47 -3.96
C ILE A 4 17.10 -2.93 -3.86
N ASN A 5 16.20 -2.29 -4.59
CA ASN A 5 14.78 -2.67 -4.60
C ASN A 5 14.58 -4.10 -5.14
N ARG A 6 15.27 -4.46 -6.21
CA ARG A 6 15.26 -5.83 -6.77
C ARG A 6 15.82 -6.85 -5.78
N LEU A 7 16.90 -6.51 -5.05
CA LEU A 7 17.50 -7.38 -4.04
C LEU A 7 16.53 -7.63 -2.88
N ILE A 8 15.89 -6.57 -2.37
CA ILE A 8 14.87 -6.68 -1.31
C ILE A 8 13.70 -7.56 -1.79
N GLY A 9 13.24 -7.38 -3.03
CA GLY A 9 12.19 -8.22 -3.61
C GLY A 9 12.59 -9.70 -3.70
N ALA A 10 13.82 -10.00 -4.10
CA ALA A 10 14.34 -11.36 -4.15
C ALA A 10 14.43 -11.99 -2.75
N LEU A 11 14.90 -11.25 -1.75
CA LEU A 11 14.96 -11.71 -0.36
C LEU A 11 13.56 -11.96 0.21
N ALA A 12 12.59 -11.08 -0.09
CA ALA A 12 11.20 -11.28 0.31
C ALA A 12 10.60 -12.54 -0.34
N GLY A 13 10.86 -12.77 -1.64
CA GLY A 13 10.46 -13.99 -2.33
C GLY A 13 11.05 -15.24 -1.72
N LEU A 14 12.35 -15.23 -1.39
CA LEU A 14 13.03 -16.33 -0.70
C LEU A 14 12.39 -16.61 0.66
N ALA A 15 12.10 -15.57 1.45
CA ALA A 15 11.43 -15.71 2.73
C ALA A 15 10.04 -16.37 2.60
N CYS A 16 9.29 -16.03 1.54
CA CYS A 16 8.00 -16.66 1.25
C CYS A 16 8.14 -18.16 0.92
N VAL A 17 9.17 -18.55 0.15
CA VAL A 17 9.46 -19.96 -0.15
C VAL A 17 9.85 -20.71 1.13
N ILE A 18 10.68 -20.12 1.98
CA ILE A 18 11.05 -20.70 3.28
C ILE A 18 9.79 -20.89 4.16
N ALA A 19 8.92 -19.87 4.22
CA ALA A 19 7.67 -19.95 4.97
C ALA A 19 6.75 -21.06 4.44
N LEU A 20 6.66 -21.22 3.11
CA LEU A 20 5.94 -22.32 2.48
C LEU A 20 6.52 -23.68 2.92
N PHE A 21 7.83 -23.83 2.88
CA PHE A 21 8.49 -25.07 3.32
C PHE A 21 8.14 -25.42 4.76
N PHE A 22 8.25 -24.48 5.67
CA PHE A 22 7.87 -24.69 7.07
C PHE A 22 6.37 -24.95 7.27
N SER A 23 5.51 -24.43 6.41
CA SER A 23 4.06 -24.66 6.48
C SER A 23 3.67 -26.13 6.32
N PHE A 24 4.49 -26.94 5.63
CA PHE A 24 4.26 -28.39 5.48
C PHE A 24 4.34 -29.15 6.82
N GLY A 25 5.03 -28.61 7.82
CA GLY A 25 5.02 -29.16 9.18
C GLY A 25 3.61 -29.21 9.79
N TYR A 26 2.74 -28.29 9.38
CA TYR A 26 1.34 -28.18 9.86
C TYR A 26 0.31 -28.91 8.99
N ARG A 27 0.76 -29.81 8.10
CA ARG A 27 -0.12 -30.50 7.11
C ARG A 27 -1.28 -31.29 7.73
N LYS A 28 -1.11 -31.80 8.96
CA LYS A 28 -2.13 -32.55 9.68
C LYS A 28 -3.10 -31.65 10.43
N GLU A 29 -2.66 -30.48 10.86
CA GLU A 29 -3.38 -29.56 11.73
C GLU A 29 -4.09 -28.44 10.95
N ASN A 30 -3.41 -27.89 9.93
CA ASN A 30 -3.93 -26.72 9.21
C ASN A 30 -3.56 -26.73 7.70
N LYS A 31 -4.32 -27.46 6.91
CA LYS A 31 -4.16 -27.52 5.44
C LYS A 31 -4.36 -26.14 4.78
N LYS A 32 -5.16 -25.26 5.39
CA LYS A 32 -5.40 -23.90 4.90
C LYS A 32 -4.12 -23.05 4.94
N LEU A 33 -3.28 -23.27 5.95
CA LEU A 33 -1.99 -22.58 6.06
C LEU A 33 -1.09 -22.90 4.87
N ILE A 34 -0.99 -24.17 4.46
CA ILE A 34 -0.18 -24.58 3.32
C ILE A 34 -0.72 -23.96 2.03
N PHE A 35 -2.04 -24.00 1.82
CA PHE A 35 -2.66 -23.39 0.64
C PHE A 35 -2.40 -21.89 0.55
N LEU A 36 -2.52 -21.16 1.67
CA LEU A 36 -2.27 -19.72 1.70
C LEU A 36 -0.78 -19.39 1.49
N SER A 37 0.13 -20.18 2.08
CA SER A 37 1.58 -20.01 1.86
C SER A 37 1.96 -20.27 0.40
N PHE A 38 1.36 -21.27 -0.23
CA PHE A 38 1.53 -21.53 -1.66
C PHE A 38 0.98 -20.38 -2.51
N LEU A 39 -0.20 -19.87 -2.18
CA LEU A 39 -0.81 -18.72 -2.85
C LEU A 39 0.09 -17.49 -2.77
N ILE A 40 0.70 -17.23 -1.61
CA ILE A 40 1.66 -16.12 -1.45
C ILE A 40 2.86 -16.30 -2.38
N CYS A 41 3.45 -17.50 -2.47
CA CYS A 41 4.57 -17.76 -3.38
C CYS A 41 4.17 -17.53 -4.86
N LEU A 42 2.98 -17.97 -5.25
CA LEU A 42 2.46 -17.75 -6.61
C LEU A 42 2.25 -16.26 -6.89
N LEU A 43 1.67 -15.52 -5.96
CA LEU A 43 1.50 -14.06 -6.05
C LEU A 43 2.84 -13.33 -6.08
N MET A 44 3.85 -13.78 -5.34
CA MET A 44 5.21 -13.21 -5.37
C MET A 44 5.88 -13.45 -6.74
N GLY A 45 5.71 -14.63 -7.34
CA GLY A 45 6.17 -14.90 -8.70
C GLY A 45 5.49 -14.01 -9.74
N PHE A 46 4.17 -13.84 -9.62
CA PHE A 46 3.40 -12.91 -10.46
C PHE A 46 3.87 -11.46 -10.27
N GLN A 47 4.15 -11.06 -9.05
CA GLN A 47 4.66 -9.73 -8.71
C GLN A 47 6.05 -9.47 -9.34
N ALA A 48 6.93 -10.47 -9.32
CA ALA A 48 8.25 -10.38 -9.96
C ALA A 48 8.12 -10.23 -11.48
N TRP A 49 7.22 -11.00 -12.09
CA TRP A 49 6.91 -10.88 -13.52
C TRP A 49 6.31 -9.51 -13.86
N LEU A 50 5.34 -9.02 -13.08
CA LEU A 50 4.78 -7.68 -13.26
C LEU A 50 5.87 -6.61 -13.15
N GLY A 51 6.75 -6.69 -12.13
CA GLY A 51 7.85 -5.74 -11.95
C GLY A 51 8.77 -5.67 -13.16
N LYS A 52 9.10 -6.82 -13.78
CA LYS A 52 9.83 -6.86 -15.04
C LYS A 52 9.06 -6.15 -16.15
N THR A 53 7.77 -6.45 -16.32
CA THR A 53 6.96 -5.85 -17.40
C THR A 53 6.74 -4.35 -17.24
N VAL A 54 6.77 -3.83 -16.01
CA VAL A 54 6.74 -2.38 -15.74
C VAL A 54 7.97 -1.71 -16.32
N VAL A 55 9.16 -2.27 -16.09
CA VAL A 55 10.42 -1.74 -16.63
C VAL A 55 10.47 -1.85 -18.15
N ASP A 56 10.13 -3.02 -18.70
CA ASP A 56 10.16 -3.29 -20.16
C ASP A 56 9.16 -2.40 -20.94
N SER A 57 8.11 -1.87 -20.31
CA SER A 57 7.07 -1.07 -20.96
C SER A 57 7.23 0.44 -20.81
N VAL A 58 8.44 0.90 -20.48
CA VAL A 58 8.72 2.34 -20.26
C VAL A 58 7.72 2.92 -19.24
N LEU A 59 7.59 2.26 -18.07
CA LEU A 59 6.80 2.71 -16.93
C LEU A 59 5.30 2.94 -17.24
N ASN A 60 4.69 2.05 -18.03
CA ASN A 60 3.26 2.15 -18.34
C ASN A 60 2.41 2.24 -17.04
N PRO A 61 1.56 3.28 -16.88
CA PRO A 61 0.85 3.61 -15.64
C PRO A 61 -0.09 2.51 -15.17
N TYR A 62 -0.79 1.84 -16.09
CA TYR A 62 -1.68 0.73 -15.73
C TYR A 62 -0.90 -0.45 -15.12
N LYS A 63 0.31 -0.70 -15.61
CA LYS A 63 1.18 -1.74 -15.07
C LYS A 63 1.72 -1.36 -13.70
N ILE A 64 2.08 -0.09 -13.48
CA ILE A 64 2.51 0.43 -12.18
C ILE A 64 1.38 0.28 -11.16
N THR A 65 0.18 0.73 -11.49
CA THR A 65 -1.00 0.63 -10.61
C THR A 65 -1.30 -0.83 -10.27
N THR A 66 -1.31 -1.72 -11.29
CA THR A 66 -1.55 -3.15 -11.10
C THR A 66 -0.49 -3.79 -10.21
N HIS A 67 0.80 -3.44 -10.41
CA HIS A 67 1.90 -3.91 -9.57
C HIS A 67 1.75 -3.47 -8.11
N MET A 68 1.37 -2.23 -7.85
CA MET A 68 1.12 -1.72 -6.49
C MET A 68 -0.08 -2.41 -5.83
N LEU A 69 -1.20 -2.58 -6.55
CA LEU A 69 -2.38 -3.27 -6.01
C LEU A 69 -2.11 -4.76 -5.74
N ALA A 70 -1.35 -5.42 -6.62
CA ALA A 70 -0.94 -6.80 -6.39
C ALA A 70 -0.02 -6.93 -5.16
N ALA A 71 0.88 -5.98 -4.92
CA ALA A 71 1.68 -5.94 -3.69
C ALA A 71 0.81 -5.81 -2.43
N LEU A 72 -0.20 -4.93 -2.44
CA LEU A 72 -1.15 -4.79 -1.35
C LEU A 72 -1.95 -6.08 -1.09
N LEU A 73 -2.35 -6.79 -2.16
CA LEU A 73 -3.01 -8.09 -2.05
C LEU A 73 -2.12 -9.12 -1.36
N ILE A 74 -0.83 -9.19 -1.72
CA ILE A 74 0.14 -10.07 -1.08
C ILE A 74 0.23 -9.77 0.42
N VAL A 75 0.37 -8.50 0.79
CA VAL A 75 0.41 -8.07 2.20
C VAL A 75 -0.89 -8.45 2.92
N ALA A 76 -2.05 -8.25 2.30
CA ALA A 76 -3.34 -8.63 2.89
C ALA A 76 -3.43 -10.14 3.14
N VAL A 77 -2.98 -10.98 2.20
CA VAL A 77 -2.94 -12.44 2.37
C VAL A 77 -1.95 -12.84 3.46
N GLN A 78 -0.77 -12.21 3.53
CA GLN A 78 0.20 -12.47 4.61
C GLN A 78 -0.35 -12.10 5.99
N LEU A 79 -1.01 -10.95 6.13
CA LEU A 79 -1.66 -10.55 7.37
C LEU A 79 -2.76 -11.54 7.77
N PHE A 80 -3.53 -12.02 6.79
CA PHE A 80 -4.55 -13.04 7.03
C PHE A 80 -3.94 -14.37 7.50
N VAL A 81 -2.80 -14.79 6.93
CA VAL A 81 -2.05 -15.97 7.40
C VAL A 81 -1.61 -15.78 8.85
N ILE A 82 -0.95 -14.67 9.16
CA ILE A 82 -0.49 -14.36 10.52
C ILE A 82 -1.68 -14.40 11.50
N TYR A 83 -2.80 -13.77 11.12
CA TYR A 83 -4.01 -13.77 11.94
C TYR A 83 -4.59 -15.18 12.15
N SER A 84 -4.56 -16.04 11.12
CA SER A 84 -5.13 -17.38 11.17
C SER A 84 -4.32 -18.37 12.03
N VAL A 85 -3.05 -18.06 12.30
CA VAL A 85 -2.13 -18.90 13.11
C VAL A 85 -2.05 -18.42 14.56
N GLN A 86 -2.41 -17.17 14.82
CA GLN A 86 -2.42 -16.64 16.18
C GLN A 86 -3.54 -17.28 17.00
N GLU A 87 -3.21 -17.74 18.22
CA GLU A 87 -4.21 -18.16 19.19
C GLU A 87 -5.22 -17.02 19.44
N LYS A 88 -6.48 -17.40 19.65
CA LYS A 88 -7.68 -16.53 19.71
C LYS A 88 -7.38 -15.14 20.28
N LEU A 89 -7.21 -14.17 19.40
CA LEU A 89 -7.21 -12.77 19.78
C LEU A 89 -8.57 -12.47 20.45
N LYS A 90 -8.54 -11.76 21.59
CA LYS A 90 -9.76 -11.27 22.21
C LYS A 90 -10.56 -10.49 21.19
N THR A 91 -11.73 -11.00 20.81
CA THR A 91 -12.64 -10.30 19.90
C THR A 91 -13.20 -9.10 20.64
N THR A 92 -12.75 -7.90 20.29
CA THR A 92 -13.36 -6.68 20.78
C THR A 92 -14.65 -6.47 19.98
N ALA A 93 -15.80 -6.52 20.66
CA ALA A 93 -17.06 -6.15 20.03
C ALA A 93 -17.05 -4.64 19.72
N PHE A 94 -17.27 -4.28 18.48
CA PHE A 94 -17.45 -2.90 18.05
C PHE A 94 -18.74 -2.77 17.23
N ASN A 95 -19.33 -1.57 17.25
CA ASN A 95 -20.61 -1.33 16.59
C ASN A 95 -20.49 -1.35 15.05
N ALA A 96 -21.62 -1.50 14.36
CA ALA A 96 -21.67 -1.54 12.91
C ALA A 96 -21.11 -0.26 12.26
N GLU A 97 -21.34 0.90 12.88
CA GLU A 97 -20.83 2.19 12.43
C GLU A 97 -19.29 2.18 12.32
N PHE A 98 -18.59 1.75 13.36
CA PHE A 98 -17.13 1.67 13.36
C PHE A 98 -16.62 0.69 12.32
N LYS A 99 -17.27 -0.46 12.16
CA LYS A 99 -16.95 -1.45 11.11
C LYS A 99 -17.02 -0.85 9.72
N TRP A 100 -18.11 -0.18 9.40
CA TRP A 100 -18.29 0.44 8.08
C TRP A 100 -17.34 1.61 7.86
N ALA A 101 -17.02 2.37 8.89
CA ALA A 101 -16.01 3.41 8.82
C ALA A 101 -14.61 2.85 8.50
N VAL A 102 -14.24 1.69 9.07
CA VAL A 102 -12.98 1.00 8.72
C VAL A 102 -12.98 0.52 7.27
N VAL A 103 -14.08 -0.06 6.80
CA VAL A 103 -14.22 -0.50 5.39
C VAL A 103 -14.14 0.69 4.45
N ALA A 104 -14.82 1.80 4.77
CA ALA A 104 -14.76 3.04 4.00
C ALA A 104 -13.34 3.62 3.97
N ALA A 105 -12.65 3.70 5.11
CA ALA A 105 -11.27 4.18 5.18
C ALA A 105 -10.32 3.34 4.32
N LEU A 106 -10.47 2.00 4.34
CA LEU A 106 -9.69 1.10 3.50
C LEU A 106 -9.96 1.35 2.00
N GLY A 107 -11.24 1.42 1.60
CA GLY A 107 -11.63 1.68 0.22
C GLY A 107 -11.12 3.03 -0.30
N LEU A 108 -11.25 4.09 0.53
CA LEU A 108 -10.74 5.42 0.21
C LEU A 108 -9.20 5.43 0.10
N THR A 109 -8.49 4.69 0.97
CA THR A 109 -7.04 4.57 0.88
C THR A 109 -6.61 3.89 -0.41
N ILE A 110 -7.29 2.83 -0.84
CA ILE A 110 -7.02 2.16 -2.12
C ILE A 110 -7.25 3.13 -3.29
N ALA A 111 -8.36 3.87 -3.28
CA ALA A 111 -8.62 4.90 -4.31
C ALA A 111 -7.54 5.99 -4.31
N GLN A 112 -7.08 6.43 -3.14
CA GLN A 112 -6.00 7.41 -3.00
C GLN A 112 -4.68 6.90 -3.61
N ILE A 113 -4.36 5.61 -3.45
CA ILE A 113 -3.19 4.99 -4.08
C ILE A 113 -3.32 5.03 -5.60
N ILE A 114 -4.49 4.70 -6.15
CA ILE A 114 -4.73 4.75 -7.60
C ILE A 114 -4.55 6.19 -8.13
N PHE A 115 -5.10 7.20 -7.44
CA PHE A 115 -4.88 8.60 -7.83
C PHE A 115 -3.41 9.01 -7.73
N GLY A 116 -2.69 8.51 -6.71
CA GLY A 116 -1.25 8.75 -6.56
C GLY A 116 -0.42 8.19 -7.71
N THR A 117 -0.76 7.02 -8.23
CA THR A 117 -0.07 6.44 -9.40
C THR A 117 -0.29 7.28 -10.67
N GLN A 118 -1.47 7.89 -10.84
CA GLN A 118 -1.75 8.79 -11.96
C GLN A 118 -0.97 10.11 -11.87
N VAL A 119 -0.79 10.64 -10.66
CA VAL A 119 0.08 11.82 -10.44
C VAL A 119 1.51 11.50 -10.81
N ARG A 120 2.03 10.37 -10.33
CA ARG A 120 3.38 9.92 -10.67
C ARG A 120 3.57 9.80 -12.17
N GLU A 121 2.65 9.14 -12.89
CA GLU A 121 2.66 9.04 -14.36
C GLU A 121 2.80 10.40 -15.02
N SER A 122 1.98 11.38 -14.56
CA SER A 122 2.01 12.73 -15.12
C SER A 122 3.38 13.39 -14.94
N VAL A 123 4.04 13.16 -13.80
CA VAL A 123 5.39 13.66 -13.53
C VAL A 123 6.43 12.93 -14.38
N ASP A 124 6.37 11.58 -14.43
CA ASP A 124 7.32 10.77 -15.20
C ASP A 124 7.29 11.17 -16.71
N THR A 125 6.11 11.41 -17.29
CA THR A 125 5.95 11.88 -18.68
C THR A 125 6.64 13.24 -18.91
N ILE A 126 6.55 14.16 -17.94
CA ILE A 126 7.21 15.48 -18.03
C ILE A 126 8.72 15.36 -17.89
N VAL A 127 9.19 14.48 -17.00
CA VAL A 127 10.62 14.19 -16.82
C VAL A 127 11.21 13.63 -18.12
N GLU A 128 10.54 12.69 -18.76
CA GLU A 128 10.97 12.09 -20.03
C GLU A 128 11.03 13.12 -21.18
N SER A 129 10.21 14.17 -21.12
CA SER A 129 10.27 15.28 -22.09
C SER A 129 11.48 16.23 -21.91
N GLY A 130 12.31 15.99 -20.88
CA GLY A 130 13.51 16.78 -20.61
C GLY A 130 13.23 18.18 -20.03
N LEU A 131 12.01 18.45 -19.58
CA LEU A 131 11.66 19.74 -18.98
C LEU A 131 12.29 19.88 -17.58
N PRO A 132 12.70 21.10 -17.20
CA PRO A 132 13.28 21.37 -15.90
C PRO A 132 12.28 21.16 -14.75
N LYS A 133 12.78 20.82 -13.55
CA LYS A 133 11.96 20.48 -12.37
C LYS A 133 10.93 21.54 -12.00
N GLU A 134 11.24 22.80 -12.24
CA GLU A 134 10.40 23.97 -11.92
C GLU A 134 9.05 23.95 -12.66
N VAL A 135 8.97 23.25 -13.80
CA VAL A 135 7.72 23.17 -14.59
C VAL A 135 6.91 21.91 -14.35
N TRP A 136 7.43 20.94 -13.60
CA TRP A 136 6.76 19.66 -13.37
C TRP A 136 5.36 19.80 -12.74
N LEU A 137 5.16 20.82 -11.91
CA LEU A 137 3.89 21.09 -11.24
C LEU A 137 3.24 22.44 -11.62
N GLN A 138 3.78 23.18 -12.62
CA GLN A 138 3.21 24.44 -13.03
C GLN A 138 1.86 24.31 -13.72
N ASN A 139 1.62 23.19 -14.46
CA ASN A 139 0.34 22.84 -15.06
C ASN A 139 -0.03 21.40 -14.71
N PRO A 140 -0.34 21.14 -13.43
CA PRO A 140 -0.68 19.78 -13.02
C PRO A 140 -1.98 19.35 -13.70
N LYS A 141 -1.96 18.17 -14.33
CA LYS A 141 -3.15 17.55 -14.89
C LYS A 141 -4.20 17.32 -13.79
N GLY A 142 -5.47 17.16 -14.17
CA GLY A 142 -6.59 16.99 -13.23
C GLY A 142 -6.37 15.92 -12.14
N GLY A 143 -5.58 14.87 -12.44
CA GLY A 143 -5.20 13.83 -11.48
C GLY A 143 -4.48 14.36 -10.23
N PHE A 144 -3.66 15.39 -10.36
CA PHE A 144 -2.99 16.01 -9.20
C PHE A 144 -4.00 16.65 -8.24
N TYR A 145 -4.95 17.42 -8.78
CA TYR A 145 -5.98 18.06 -7.94
C TYR A 145 -6.90 17.02 -7.30
N MET A 146 -7.25 15.97 -8.04
CA MET A 146 -8.03 14.85 -7.50
C MET A 146 -7.30 14.16 -6.34
N HIS A 147 -6.05 13.79 -6.55
CA HIS A 147 -5.23 13.16 -5.50
C HIS A 147 -5.11 14.06 -4.26
N ARG A 148 -4.81 15.36 -4.45
CA ARG A 148 -4.67 16.32 -3.35
C ARG A 148 -5.98 16.53 -2.58
N SER A 149 -7.10 16.72 -3.29
CA SER A 149 -8.40 16.96 -2.65
C SER A 149 -8.92 15.71 -1.97
N PHE A 150 -8.70 14.56 -2.59
CA PHE A 150 -9.14 13.27 -2.05
C PHE A 150 -8.35 12.87 -0.79
N SER A 151 -7.08 13.29 -0.66
CA SER A 151 -6.29 13.07 0.56
C SER A 151 -6.95 13.70 1.80
N ILE A 152 -7.68 14.80 1.64
CA ILE A 152 -8.43 15.45 2.71
C ILE A 152 -9.57 14.53 3.20
N VAL A 153 -10.27 13.88 2.27
CA VAL A 153 -11.35 12.93 2.60
C VAL A 153 -10.78 11.73 3.36
N VAL A 154 -9.63 11.19 2.91
CA VAL A 154 -8.93 10.10 3.57
C VAL A 154 -8.51 10.52 5.00
N LEU A 155 -7.96 11.74 5.15
CA LEU A 155 -7.56 12.28 6.46
C LEU A 155 -8.76 12.37 7.41
N PHE A 156 -9.86 12.99 6.99
CA PHE A 156 -11.04 13.15 7.85
C PHE A 156 -11.68 11.81 8.23
N THR A 157 -11.72 10.84 7.31
CA THR A 157 -12.25 9.50 7.61
C THR A 157 -11.38 8.78 8.65
N ASN A 158 -10.05 8.87 8.55
CA ASN A 158 -9.15 8.28 9.53
C ASN A 158 -9.17 9.05 10.86
N LEU A 159 -9.34 10.38 10.84
CA LEU A 159 -9.51 11.18 12.04
C LEU A 159 -10.80 10.81 12.79
N PHE A 160 -11.89 10.57 12.04
CA PHE A 160 -13.13 10.05 12.61
C PHE A 160 -12.92 8.68 13.28
N LEU A 161 -12.22 7.75 12.63
CA LEU A 161 -11.87 6.45 13.21
C LEU A 161 -11.03 6.59 14.50
N PHE A 162 -10.05 7.50 14.48
CA PHE A 162 -9.21 7.79 15.63
C PHE A 162 -10.04 8.32 16.80
N TRP A 163 -10.93 9.27 16.56
CA TRP A 163 -11.83 9.84 17.57
C TRP A 163 -12.77 8.78 18.12
N ARG A 164 -13.46 8.01 17.28
CA ARG A 164 -14.39 6.94 17.68
C ARG A 164 -13.71 5.81 18.45
N ASN A 165 -12.49 5.44 18.07
CA ASN A 165 -11.70 4.47 18.82
C ASN A 165 -11.44 4.93 20.28
N ARG A 166 -11.22 6.24 20.48
CA ARG A 166 -11.03 6.82 21.81
C ARG A 166 -12.33 6.93 22.59
N GLU A 167 -13.36 7.43 21.95
CA GLU A 167 -14.69 7.61 22.55
C GLU A 167 -15.27 6.27 23.04
N LEU A 168 -15.23 5.26 22.19
CA LEU A 168 -15.72 3.90 22.47
C LEU A 168 -14.74 3.06 23.30
N LYS A 169 -13.58 3.61 23.66
CA LYS A 169 -12.50 2.92 24.43
C LYS A 169 -12.13 1.55 23.85
N LEU A 170 -12.13 1.40 22.51
CA LEU A 170 -11.87 0.13 21.83
C LEU A 170 -10.42 -0.36 21.97
N GLY A 171 -9.48 0.54 22.26
CA GLY A 171 -8.09 0.20 22.54
C GLY A 171 -7.26 -0.19 21.31
N PHE A 172 -7.70 0.11 20.10
CA PHE A 172 -6.95 -0.19 18.86
C PHE A 172 -5.75 0.75 18.69
N LYS A 173 -4.62 0.41 19.31
CA LYS A 173 -3.38 1.20 19.28
C LYS A 173 -2.84 1.40 17.85
N ARG A 174 -3.13 0.48 16.92
CA ARG A 174 -2.68 0.58 15.52
C ARG A 174 -3.25 1.80 14.79
N ILE A 175 -4.40 2.32 15.20
CA ILE A 175 -5.00 3.54 14.63
C ILE A 175 -4.11 4.76 14.89
N ASN A 176 -3.39 4.81 16.02
CA ASN A 176 -2.44 5.90 16.30
C ASN A 176 -1.29 5.88 15.29
N TRP A 177 -0.78 4.68 14.95
CA TRP A 177 0.27 4.53 13.94
C TRP A 177 -0.22 4.92 12.54
N ILE A 178 -1.46 4.54 12.18
CA ILE A 178 -2.09 4.95 10.91
C ILE A 178 -2.14 6.47 10.83
N MET A 179 -2.58 7.16 11.89
CA MET A 179 -2.60 8.63 11.92
C MET A 179 -1.22 9.25 11.79
N GLY A 180 -0.21 8.71 12.50
CA GLY A 180 1.16 9.17 12.40
C GLY A 180 1.73 9.03 10.99
N LEU A 181 1.54 7.87 10.35
CA LEU A 181 1.98 7.62 8.98
C LEU A 181 1.25 8.52 7.98
N LEU A 182 -0.06 8.70 8.14
CA LEU A 182 -0.86 9.57 7.28
C LEU A 182 -0.37 11.04 7.35
N CYS A 183 -0.07 11.54 8.55
CA CYS A 183 0.53 12.87 8.72
C CYS A 183 1.89 12.96 8.03
N LEU A 184 2.72 11.92 8.15
CA LEU A 184 4.04 11.88 7.50
C LEU A 184 3.92 11.87 5.97
N GLU A 185 2.97 11.13 5.41
CA GLU A 185 2.70 11.12 3.96
C GLU A 185 2.23 12.48 3.46
N ILE A 186 1.32 13.16 4.19
CA ILE A 186 0.84 14.49 3.84
C ILE A 186 2.00 15.49 3.89
N LEU A 187 2.82 15.46 4.95
CA LEU A 187 4.00 16.33 5.07
C LEU A 187 5.01 16.08 3.95
N SER A 188 5.25 14.82 3.60
CA SER A 188 6.10 14.45 2.46
C SER A 188 5.56 15.03 1.15
N GLY A 189 4.24 14.90 0.89
CA GLY A 189 3.61 15.47 -0.29
C GLY A 189 3.72 17.00 -0.35
N ILE A 190 3.52 17.68 0.78
CA ILE A 190 3.71 19.13 0.89
C ILE A 190 5.17 19.52 0.60
N THR A 191 6.12 18.79 1.18
CA THR A 191 7.56 19.01 0.97
C THR A 191 7.93 18.85 -0.50
N MET A 192 7.45 17.78 -1.15
CA MET A 192 7.68 17.55 -2.58
C MET A 192 7.13 18.68 -3.45
N TYR A 193 5.98 19.22 -3.10
CA TYR A 193 5.35 20.30 -3.85
C TYR A 193 6.11 21.63 -3.72
N TYR A 194 6.46 22.04 -2.48
CA TYR A 194 7.08 23.35 -2.25
C TYR A 194 8.58 23.39 -2.54
N PHE A 195 9.29 22.27 -2.43
CA PHE A 195 10.74 22.19 -2.67
C PHE A 195 11.11 21.55 -4.01
N ASN A 196 10.18 21.50 -4.96
CA ASN A 196 10.43 21.02 -6.33
C ASN A 196 11.14 19.66 -6.37
N PHE A 197 10.58 18.66 -5.67
CA PHE A 197 11.12 17.30 -5.62
C PHE A 197 12.61 17.23 -5.18
N PRO A 198 12.95 17.65 -3.94
CA PRO A 198 14.35 17.74 -3.47
C PRO A 198 15.10 16.41 -3.52
N PHE A 199 14.38 15.27 -3.54
CA PHE A 199 14.93 13.91 -3.55
C PHE A 199 14.85 13.24 -4.93
N GLY A 200 14.35 13.91 -5.94
CA GLY A 200 14.26 13.43 -7.31
C GLY A 200 15.49 13.81 -8.12
N SER A 201 16.45 12.93 -8.21
CA SER A 201 17.53 12.98 -9.20
C SER A 201 17.59 11.66 -9.91
#